data_b31a211758b5d8dfefb2cff1881c79e2
#
_entry.id   b31a211758b5d8dfefb2cff1881c79e2
#
_cell.length_a   1.000
_cell.length_b   1.000
_cell.length_c   1.000
_cell.angle_alpha   90.00
_cell.angle_beta   90.00
_cell.angle_gamma   90.00
#
_symmetry.space_group_name_H-M   'P 1'
#
loop_
_entity.id
_entity.type
_entity.pdbx_description
1 polymer ?
#
loop_
_entity_poly.entity_id
_entity_poly.type
_entity_poly.pdbx_seq_one_letter_code
_entity_poly.pdbx_strand_id
1 'polypeptide(L)'
;MFIRLLNNEDVQFCLDGINRDTFKDGNKSQPLEKVKNNKESLGVPEEIRKLIISKIYDTHYVDSIYCPTRVSVNYYNQYKKGQYYNLHVDNFKASPKSNNVHFDYGFSINLNDQYEGGEIYFNTEIGTIGRKLETGEAAIFPIIYTHGVKEVTDGLRTNILGWFSSNVSYEQSFILKNLYEITQHLSQDISNVYS
;
A
#
# COMPACT_ATOMS: atom_id res chain seq x y z
N MET A 1 3.10 -8.28 0.72
CA MET A 1 4.52 -8.08 0.31
C MET A 1 4.97 -6.69 0.71
N PHE A 2 6.25 -6.52 1.04
CA PHE A 2 6.86 -5.22 1.33
C PHE A 2 7.96 -4.97 0.30
N ILE A 3 7.95 -3.78 -0.32
CA ILE A 3 8.90 -3.42 -1.39
C ILE A 3 9.15 -1.92 -1.37
N ARG A 4 10.38 -1.49 -1.66
CA ARG A 4 10.67 -0.07 -1.92
C ARG A 4 10.17 0.30 -3.31
N LEU A 5 9.14 1.12 -3.35
CA LEU A 5 8.48 1.56 -4.58
C LEU A 5 8.91 2.96 -5.02
N LEU A 6 9.19 3.84 -4.06
CA LEU A 6 9.58 5.22 -4.29
C LEU A 6 11.00 5.49 -3.80
N ASN A 7 11.76 6.24 -4.56
CA ASN A 7 13.02 6.83 -4.10
C ASN A 7 12.77 8.13 -3.31
N ASN A 8 13.82 8.75 -2.80
CA ASN A 8 13.70 9.96 -1.97
C ASN A 8 13.12 11.16 -2.75
N GLU A 9 13.44 11.30 -4.02
CA GLU A 9 12.90 12.38 -4.89
C GLU A 9 11.40 12.19 -5.14
N ASP A 10 10.98 10.95 -5.44
CA ASP A 10 9.57 10.60 -5.59
C ASP A 10 8.78 10.88 -4.30
N VAL A 11 9.35 10.53 -3.14
CA VAL A 11 8.72 10.78 -1.82
C VAL A 11 8.59 12.28 -1.57
N GLN A 12 9.65 13.05 -1.82
CA GLN A 12 9.59 14.51 -1.64
C GLN A 12 8.53 15.13 -2.55
N PHE A 13 8.47 14.71 -3.81
CA PHE A 13 7.44 15.15 -4.75
C PHE A 13 6.02 14.83 -4.24
N CYS A 14 5.81 13.63 -3.66
CA CYS A 14 4.55 13.28 -3.04
C CYS A 14 4.21 14.15 -1.82
N LEU A 15 5.20 14.48 -0.98
CA LEU A 15 5.01 15.31 0.20
C LEU A 15 4.70 16.77 -0.16
N ASP A 16 5.36 17.32 -1.19
CA ASP A 16 5.14 18.68 -1.69
C ASP A 16 3.72 18.87 -2.27
N GLY A 17 3.14 17.79 -2.79
CA GLY A 17 1.76 17.79 -3.29
C GLY A 17 0.69 17.74 -2.20
N ILE A 18 1.05 17.66 -0.92
CA ILE A 18 0.08 17.61 0.18
C ILE A 18 -0.57 18.98 0.41
N ASN A 19 -1.86 19.08 0.13
CA ASN A 19 -2.66 20.22 0.59
C ASN A 19 -3.31 19.89 1.93
N ARG A 20 -2.83 20.52 3.00
CA ARG A 20 -3.27 20.27 4.38
C ARG A 20 -4.73 20.62 4.64
N ASP A 21 -5.30 21.55 3.89
CA ASP A 21 -6.70 22.00 4.04
C ASP A 21 -7.70 20.96 3.53
N THR A 22 -7.24 19.98 2.75
CA THR A 22 -8.09 18.92 2.20
C THR A 22 -8.33 17.76 3.16
N PHE A 23 -7.56 17.68 4.25
CA PHE A 23 -7.69 16.57 5.21
C PHE A 23 -8.97 16.67 6.04
N LYS A 24 -9.71 15.57 6.07
CA LYS A 24 -10.93 15.39 6.82
C LYS A 24 -10.78 14.28 7.84
N ASP A 25 -11.71 14.20 8.77
CA ASP A 25 -11.82 13.10 9.71
C ASP A 25 -12.09 11.79 8.96
N GLY A 26 -11.16 10.83 9.07
CA GLY A 26 -11.24 9.54 8.40
C GLY A 26 -12.41 8.67 8.87
N ASN A 27 -12.96 8.90 10.07
CA ASN A 27 -14.17 8.20 10.53
C ASN A 27 -15.37 8.42 9.61
N LYS A 28 -15.41 9.53 8.86
CA LYS A 28 -16.49 9.82 7.92
C LYS A 28 -16.52 8.91 6.70
N SER A 29 -15.42 8.26 6.38
CA SER A 29 -15.33 7.31 5.27
C SER A 29 -15.72 5.88 5.66
N GLN A 30 -15.86 5.62 6.98
CA GLN A 30 -16.24 4.31 7.52
C GLN A 30 -17.50 4.44 8.39
N PRO A 31 -18.58 3.72 8.04
CA PRO A 31 -19.84 3.82 8.76
C PRO A 31 -19.84 3.14 10.13
N LEU A 32 -18.82 2.33 10.44
CA LEU A 32 -18.69 1.65 11.72
C LEU A 32 -17.90 2.52 12.70
N GLU A 33 -18.54 2.92 13.79
CA GLU A 33 -17.91 3.71 14.85
C GLU A 33 -16.65 3.01 15.41
N LYS A 34 -15.58 3.80 15.64
CA LYS A 34 -14.33 3.38 16.29
C LYS A 34 -13.43 2.40 15.53
N VAL A 35 -13.70 2.10 14.27
CA VAL A 35 -12.78 1.28 13.46
C VAL A 35 -11.57 2.10 13.05
N LYS A 36 -11.76 3.39 12.77
CA LYS A 36 -10.75 4.27 12.20
C LYS A 36 -10.65 5.56 12.99
N ASN A 37 -9.44 5.98 13.30
CA ASN A 37 -9.14 7.27 13.90
C ASN A 37 -7.90 7.87 13.23
N ASN A 38 -8.10 8.63 12.14
CA ASN A 38 -7.04 9.27 11.38
C ASN A 38 -7.55 10.49 10.62
N LYS A 39 -6.67 11.14 9.86
CA LYS A 39 -7.03 12.16 8.88
C LYS A 39 -6.81 11.64 7.47
N GLU A 40 -7.73 11.93 6.57
CA GLU A 40 -7.70 11.53 5.17
C GLU A 40 -7.87 12.71 4.24
N SER A 41 -7.25 12.64 3.09
CA SER A 41 -7.46 13.55 1.97
C SER A 41 -7.61 12.79 0.67
N LEU A 42 -8.72 13.02 -0.04
CA LEU A 42 -8.94 12.60 -1.43
C LEU A 42 -8.18 13.48 -2.44
N GLY A 43 -7.50 14.51 -1.95
CA GLY A 43 -6.83 15.52 -2.77
C GLY A 43 -5.45 15.11 -3.26
N VAL A 44 -5.24 13.83 -3.62
CA VAL A 44 -3.98 13.42 -4.28
C VAL A 44 -3.92 14.07 -5.66
N PRO A 45 -2.94 14.95 -5.94
CA PRO A 45 -2.79 15.60 -7.25
C PRO A 45 -2.63 14.59 -8.38
N GLU A 46 -3.07 14.98 -9.57
CA GLU A 46 -3.06 14.09 -10.74
C GLU A 46 -1.64 13.66 -11.14
N GLU A 47 -0.67 14.54 -11.00
CA GLU A 47 0.74 14.25 -11.30
C GLU A 47 1.30 13.19 -10.38
N ILE A 48 0.93 13.22 -9.09
CA ILE A 48 1.33 12.22 -8.10
C ILE A 48 0.61 10.91 -8.37
N ARG A 49 -0.67 10.94 -8.74
CA ARG A 49 -1.38 9.73 -9.17
C ARG A 49 -0.66 9.06 -10.33
N LYS A 50 -0.30 9.81 -11.37
CA LYS A 50 0.45 9.31 -12.53
C LYS A 50 1.79 8.72 -12.14
N LEU A 51 2.54 9.38 -11.26
CA LEU A 51 3.79 8.86 -10.74
C LEU A 51 3.60 7.50 -10.07
N ILE A 52 2.67 7.40 -9.11
CA ILE A 52 2.42 6.14 -8.39
C ILE A 52 1.96 5.03 -9.33
N ILE A 53 1.08 5.35 -10.27
CA ILE A 53 0.59 4.39 -11.29
C ILE A 53 1.76 3.88 -12.12
N SER A 54 2.62 4.76 -12.63
CA SER A 54 3.82 4.39 -13.39
C SER A 54 4.72 3.48 -12.54
N LYS A 55 5.02 3.86 -11.28
CA LYS A 55 5.86 3.04 -10.40
C LYS A 55 5.30 1.63 -10.17
N ILE A 56 3.99 1.47 -10.08
CA ILE A 56 3.35 0.16 -9.92
C ILE A 56 3.51 -0.68 -11.20
N TYR A 57 3.31 -0.09 -12.38
CA TYR A 57 3.47 -0.80 -13.65
C TYR A 57 4.95 -1.06 -14.01
N ASP A 58 5.82 -0.09 -13.77
CA ASP A 58 7.22 -0.13 -14.20
C ASP A 58 8.13 -0.92 -13.24
N THR A 59 7.64 -1.20 -12.03
CA THR A 59 8.39 -2.03 -11.08
C THR A 59 8.27 -3.51 -11.48
N HIS A 60 9.32 -4.03 -12.12
CA HIS A 60 9.37 -5.38 -12.68
C HIS A 60 8.90 -6.46 -11.69
N TYR A 61 9.27 -6.35 -10.42
CA TYR A 61 8.84 -7.29 -9.38
C TYR A 61 7.32 -7.24 -9.16
N VAL A 62 6.71 -6.05 -9.19
CA VAL A 62 5.25 -5.89 -9.03
C VAL A 62 4.52 -6.41 -10.26
N ASP A 63 4.97 -6.03 -11.46
CA ASP A 63 4.37 -6.44 -12.72
C ASP A 63 4.43 -7.97 -12.90
N SER A 64 5.59 -8.58 -12.66
CA SER A 64 5.79 -10.02 -12.84
C SER A 64 4.94 -10.89 -11.90
N ILE A 65 4.58 -10.40 -10.72
CA ILE A 65 3.87 -11.18 -9.70
C ILE A 65 2.38 -10.90 -9.72
N TYR A 66 1.99 -9.63 -9.85
CA TYR A 66 0.60 -9.22 -9.68
C TYR A 66 -0.11 -8.88 -11.00
N CYS A 67 0.62 -8.71 -12.11
CA CYS A 67 0.05 -8.38 -13.42
C CYS A 67 -1.04 -7.30 -13.32
N PRO A 68 -0.74 -6.10 -12.79
CA PRO A 68 -1.74 -5.08 -12.52
C PRO A 68 -2.38 -4.59 -13.82
N THR A 69 -3.71 -4.40 -13.83
CA THR A 69 -4.45 -3.97 -15.01
C THR A 69 -5.09 -2.61 -14.85
N ARG A 70 -5.50 -2.26 -13.65
CA ARG A 70 -6.11 -1.00 -13.32
C ARG A 70 -5.64 -0.57 -11.94
N VAL A 71 -5.00 0.58 -11.86
CA VAL A 71 -4.50 1.16 -10.61
C VAL A 71 -5.30 2.40 -10.24
N SER A 72 -5.69 2.49 -8.97
CA SER A 72 -6.37 3.65 -8.40
C SER A 72 -5.61 4.15 -7.19
N VAL A 73 -5.14 5.39 -7.24
CA VAL A 73 -4.49 6.08 -6.12
C VAL A 73 -5.51 7.02 -5.50
N ASN A 74 -5.89 6.80 -4.26
CA ASN A 74 -7.09 7.41 -3.71
C ASN A 74 -6.84 8.45 -2.63
N TYR A 75 -6.01 8.13 -1.63
CA TYR A 75 -5.92 8.91 -0.41
C TYR A 75 -4.50 9.21 0.01
N TYR A 76 -4.29 10.42 0.56
CA TYR A 76 -3.30 10.60 1.61
C TYR A 76 -3.95 10.27 2.95
N ASN A 77 -3.25 9.52 3.79
CA ASN A 77 -3.62 9.32 5.17
C ASN A 77 -2.57 9.91 6.10
N GLN A 78 -3.04 10.48 7.21
CA GLN A 78 -2.19 10.94 8.29
C GLN A 78 -2.70 10.37 9.62
N TYR A 79 -1.74 9.88 10.42
CA TYR A 79 -1.97 9.37 11.76
C TYR A 79 -1.04 10.12 12.71
N LYS A 80 -1.62 10.86 13.65
CA LYS A 80 -0.93 11.50 14.78
C LYS A 80 -0.90 10.56 15.96
N LYS A 81 -0.15 10.92 16.99
CA LYS A 81 -0.17 10.23 18.29
C LYS A 81 -1.61 9.93 18.75
N GLY A 82 -1.87 8.69 19.17
CA GLY A 82 -3.17 8.20 19.58
C GLY A 82 -4.10 7.81 18.42
N GLN A 83 -3.65 7.89 17.16
CA GLN A 83 -4.45 7.55 15.99
C GLN A 83 -4.06 6.17 15.44
N TYR A 84 -5.07 5.48 14.90
CA TYR A 84 -4.97 4.09 14.48
C TYR A 84 -6.02 3.76 13.42
N TYR A 85 -5.94 2.56 12.85
CA TYR A 85 -7.00 1.93 12.08
C TYR A 85 -7.11 0.47 12.51
N ASN A 86 -8.20 0.11 13.17
CA ASN A 86 -8.45 -1.24 13.63
C ASN A 86 -8.59 -2.22 12.47
N LEU A 87 -8.56 -3.49 12.80
CA LEU A 87 -8.74 -4.58 11.84
C LEU A 87 -10.01 -4.41 11.02
N HIS A 88 -9.86 -4.47 9.71
CA HIS A 88 -10.93 -4.38 8.74
C HIS A 88 -10.55 -5.16 7.47
N VAL A 89 -11.51 -5.36 6.61
CA VAL A 89 -11.33 -5.85 5.24
C VAL A 89 -11.72 -4.71 4.31
N ASP A 90 -10.93 -4.50 3.28
CA ASP A 90 -11.23 -3.46 2.29
C ASP A 90 -12.46 -3.82 1.47
N ASN A 91 -13.18 -2.79 1.04
CA ASN A 91 -14.33 -2.99 0.15
C ASN A 91 -13.82 -3.28 -1.26
N PHE A 92 -14.06 -4.48 -1.76
CA PHE A 92 -13.64 -4.93 -3.09
C PHE A 92 -14.37 -4.24 -4.26
N LYS A 93 -15.43 -3.47 -3.98
CA LYS A 93 -16.16 -2.69 -5.00
C LYS A 93 -15.70 -1.24 -4.96
N ALA A 94 -15.21 -0.74 -6.08
CA ALA A 94 -14.74 0.64 -6.20
C ALA A 94 -15.83 1.70 -5.91
N SER A 95 -17.05 1.47 -6.26
CA SER A 95 -18.27 2.25 -5.95
C SER A 95 -19.46 1.61 -6.65
N PRO A 96 -20.68 1.72 -6.14
CA PRO A 96 -21.88 1.32 -6.88
C PRO A 96 -22.04 2.01 -8.25
N LYS A 97 -21.37 3.16 -8.45
CA LYS A 97 -21.37 3.94 -9.70
C LYS A 97 -20.21 3.61 -10.65
N SER A 98 -19.27 2.76 -10.27
CA SER A 98 -18.06 2.48 -11.05
C SER A 98 -18.17 1.16 -11.83
N ASN A 99 -19.12 1.03 -12.75
CA ASN A 99 -19.18 -0.02 -13.78
C ASN A 99 -18.52 -1.38 -13.39
N ASN A 100 -18.86 -1.93 -12.21
CA ASN A 100 -18.38 -3.23 -11.72
C ASN A 100 -16.83 -3.35 -11.63
N VAL A 101 -16.11 -2.29 -11.33
CA VAL A 101 -14.68 -2.40 -11.06
C VAL A 101 -14.46 -3.11 -9.74
N HIS A 102 -13.76 -4.24 -9.80
CA HIS A 102 -13.27 -4.95 -8.64
C HIS A 102 -11.79 -4.65 -8.48
N PHE A 103 -11.35 -4.53 -7.23
CA PHE A 103 -9.94 -4.51 -6.90
C PHE A 103 -9.56 -5.83 -6.23
N ASP A 104 -8.34 -6.28 -6.47
CA ASP A 104 -7.81 -7.53 -5.95
C ASP A 104 -6.75 -7.28 -4.88
N TYR A 105 -6.01 -6.18 -5.02
CA TYR A 105 -4.92 -5.80 -4.12
C TYR A 105 -5.06 -4.37 -3.65
N GLY A 106 -4.77 -4.17 -2.35
CA GLY A 106 -4.52 -2.87 -1.76
C GLY A 106 -3.02 -2.58 -1.69
N PHE A 107 -2.66 -1.30 -1.70
CA PHE A 107 -1.31 -0.87 -1.39
C PHE A 107 -1.30 0.34 -0.47
N SER A 108 -0.29 0.39 0.40
CA SER A 108 -0.01 1.53 1.28
C SER A 108 1.47 1.89 1.16
N ILE A 109 1.78 3.08 0.64
CA ILE A 109 3.13 3.59 0.45
C ILE A 109 3.43 4.58 1.57
N ASN A 110 4.47 4.32 2.34
CA ASN A 110 4.87 5.18 3.45
C ASN A 110 5.72 6.36 2.95
N LEU A 111 5.39 7.59 3.37
CA LEU A 111 6.08 8.79 2.93
C LEU A 111 7.08 9.34 3.96
N ASN A 112 7.09 8.80 5.18
CA ASN A 112 8.04 9.19 6.21
C ASN A 112 8.19 8.07 7.25
N ASP A 113 9.26 8.08 8.01
CA ASP A 113 9.56 7.10 9.06
C ASP A 113 9.85 7.75 10.43
N GLN A 114 9.73 9.08 10.53
CA GLN A 114 9.94 9.87 11.75
C GLN A 114 8.70 9.84 12.66
N TYR A 115 8.29 8.63 13.08
CA TYR A 115 7.19 8.38 14.02
C TYR A 115 7.43 7.06 14.76
N GLU A 116 6.73 6.82 15.85
CA GLU A 116 6.76 5.56 16.58
C GLU A 116 5.39 4.87 16.58
N GLY A 117 5.37 3.54 16.65
CA GLY A 117 4.16 2.76 16.42
C GLY A 117 3.74 2.80 14.95
N GLY A 118 2.44 2.75 14.69
CA GLY A 118 1.89 2.92 13.33
C GLY A 118 2.24 1.80 12.36
N GLU A 119 2.60 0.61 12.84
CA GLU A 119 2.85 -0.56 12.00
C GLU A 119 1.59 -0.94 11.24
N ILE A 120 1.72 -1.20 9.94
CA ILE A 120 0.70 -1.92 9.19
C ILE A 120 0.76 -3.40 9.56
N TYR A 121 -0.37 -4.02 9.84
CA TYR A 121 -0.44 -5.41 10.26
C TYR A 121 -1.60 -6.16 9.61
N PHE A 122 -1.42 -7.46 9.43
CA PHE A 122 -2.32 -8.38 8.75
C PHE A 122 -2.58 -9.59 9.63
N ASN A 123 -3.83 -10.00 9.74
CA ASN A 123 -4.15 -11.31 10.30
C ASN A 123 -4.12 -12.35 9.19
N THR A 124 -3.31 -13.36 9.38
CA THR A 124 -3.14 -14.49 8.47
C THR A 124 -3.40 -15.80 9.21
N GLU A 125 -3.52 -16.90 8.48
CA GLU A 125 -3.71 -18.23 9.08
C GLU A 125 -2.57 -18.67 10.01
N ILE A 126 -1.37 -18.11 9.78
CA ILE A 126 -0.18 -18.40 10.60
C ILE A 126 0.04 -17.38 11.73
N GLY A 127 -0.87 -16.43 11.92
CA GLY A 127 -0.82 -15.39 12.96
C GLY A 127 -0.79 -13.97 12.41
N THR A 128 -0.56 -13.01 13.28
CA THR A 128 -0.48 -11.59 12.92
C THR A 128 0.93 -11.25 12.43
N ILE A 129 1.01 -10.76 11.19
CA ILE A 129 2.24 -10.27 10.57
C ILE A 129 2.13 -8.76 10.41
N GLY A 130 3.15 -8.03 10.78
CA GLY A 130 3.16 -6.56 10.60
C GLY A 130 4.52 -5.97 10.81
N ARG A 131 4.71 -4.78 10.26
CA ARG A 131 5.93 -3.99 10.45
C ARG A 131 5.68 -2.50 10.21
N LYS A 132 6.56 -1.69 10.77
CA LYS A 132 6.74 -0.29 10.40
C LYS A 132 7.40 -0.24 9.03
N LEU A 133 6.80 0.51 8.10
CA LEU A 133 7.37 0.72 6.77
C LEU A 133 8.40 1.84 6.82
N GLU A 134 9.48 1.69 6.05
CA GLU A 134 10.45 2.75 5.80
C GLU A 134 9.89 3.79 4.82
N THR A 135 10.52 4.94 4.74
CA THR A 135 10.20 5.99 3.75
C THR A 135 10.34 5.45 2.33
N GLY A 136 9.30 5.60 1.50
CA GLY A 136 9.23 5.09 0.12
C GLY A 136 8.89 3.60 0.00
N GLU A 137 8.74 2.89 1.11
CA GLU A 137 8.35 1.49 1.11
C GLU A 137 6.84 1.34 1.00
N ALA A 138 6.40 0.33 0.25
CA ALA A 138 5.02 -0.05 0.05
C ALA A 138 4.72 -1.41 0.67
N ALA A 139 3.57 -1.54 1.33
CA ALA A 139 2.91 -2.81 1.57
C ALA A 139 1.90 -3.06 0.45
N ILE A 140 2.01 -4.20 -0.25
CA ILE A 140 1.02 -4.68 -1.23
C ILE A 140 0.41 -5.96 -0.68
N PHE A 141 -0.91 -6.04 -0.65
CA PHE A 141 -1.64 -7.12 0.01
C PHE A 141 -2.97 -7.41 -0.68
N PRO A 142 -3.42 -8.67 -0.68
CA PRO A 142 -4.77 -9.02 -1.11
C PRO A 142 -5.80 -8.30 -0.26
N ILE A 143 -6.82 -7.70 -0.90
CA ILE A 143 -7.87 -6.94 -0.18
C ILE A 143 -8.72 -7.80 0.75
N ILE A 144 -8.73 -9.13 0.52
CA ILE A 144 -9.44 -10.10 1.38
C ILE A 144 -8.78 -10.29 2.75
N TYR A 145 -7.52 -9.86 2.92
CA TYR A 145 -6.83 -9.97 4.20
C TYR A 145 -7.36 -8.94 5.18
N THR A 146 -7.71 -9.42 6.37
CA THR A 146 -8.00 -8.54 7.51
C THR A 146 -6.71 -7.84 7.91
N HIS A 147 -6.72 -6.51 7.89
CA HIS A 147 -5.53 -5.70 8.16
C HIS A 147 -5.88 -4.42 8.94
N GLY A 148 -4.85 -3.76 9.42
CA GLY A 148 -5.00 -2.52 10.20
C GLY A 148 -3.70 -1.74 10.32
N VAL A 149 -3.78 -0.61 11.02
CA VAL A 149 -2.63 0.21 11.42
C VAL A 149 -2.66 0.36 12.92
N LYS A 150 -1.59 -0.07 13.59
CA LYS A 150 -1.44 0.10 15.05
C LYS A 150 -1.41 1.57 15.42
N GLU A 151 -1.67 1.88 16.67
CA GLU A 151 -1.61 3.23 17.18
C GLU A 151 -0.22 3.85 16.95
N VAL A 152 -0.21 5.07 16.44
CA VAL A 152 0.99 5.93 16.41
C VAL A 152 1.18 6.46 17.82
N THR A 153 2.31 6.11 18.44
CA THR A 153 2.63 6.48 19.82
C THR A 153 3.40 7.78 19.93
N ASP A 154 4.10 8.17 18.86
CA ASP A 154 4.74 9.46 18.72
C ASP A 154 4.90 9.88 17.26
N GLY A 155 4.99 11.20 17.00
CA GLY A 155 5.19 11.77 15.66
C GLY A 155 3.93 11.78 14.78
N LEU A 156 4.13 11.81 13.46
CA LEU A 156 3.11 11.86 12.42
C LEU A 156 3.46 10.87 11.31
N ARG A 157 2.68 9.82 11.15
CA ARG A 157 2.76 8.90 10.02
C ARG A 157 1.95 9.46 8.84
N THR A 158 2.58 9.53 7.67
CA THR A 158 1.93 9.94 6.41
C THR A 158 2.13 8.86 5.36
N ASN A 159 1.05 8.47 4.69
CA ASN A 159 1.10 7.49 3.60
C ASN A 159 0.10 7.80 2.48
N ILE A 160 0.38 7.25 1.30
CA ILE A 160 -0.56 7.18 0.17
C ILE A 160 -1.12 5.77 0.13
N LEU A 161 -2.42 5.66 -0.11
CA LEU A 161 -3.07 4.36 -0.32
C LEU A 161 -3.89 4.35 -1.61
N GLY A 162 -4.04 3.14 -2.12
CA GLY A 162 -4.84 2.85 -3.29
C GLY A 162 -5.03 1.35 -3.49
N TRP A 163 -5.59 1.01 -4.63
CA TRP A 163 -5.93 -0.35 -5.00
C TRP A 163 -5.63 -0.61 -6.46
N PHE A 164 -5.44 -1.87 -6.81
CA PHE A 164 -5.38 -2.27 -8.21
C PHE A 164 -6.09 -3.60 -8.48
N SER A 165 -6.56 -3.74 -9.71
CA SER A 165 -7.06 -5.00 -10.26
C SER A 165 -5.90 -5.79 -10.87
N SER A 166 -6.02 -7.10 -10.88
CA SER A 166 -4.98 -8.03 -11.34
C SER A 166 -5.55 -8.96 -12.42
N ASN A 167 -4.70 -9.38 -13.36
CA ASN A 167 -5.01 -10.44 -14.32
C ASN A 167 -4.79 -11.84 -13.78
N VAL A 168 -4.24 -11.97 -12.56
CA VAL A 168 -3.98 -13.25 -11.92
C VAL A 168 -4.69 -13.34 -10.58
N SER A 169 -5.11 -14.55 -10.20
CA SER A 169 -5.67 -14.79 -8.87
C SER A 169 -4.62 -14.68 -7.77
N TYR A 170 -5.06 -14.65 -6.52
CA TYR A 170 -4.15 -14.66 -5.37
C TYR A 170 -3.23 -15.90 -5.38
N GLU A 171 -3.76 -17.07 -5.66
CA GLU A 171 -3.00 -18.31 -5.73
C GLU A 171 -1.97 -18.26 -6.86
N GLN A 172 -2.34 -17.73 -8.02
CA GLN A 172 -1.43 -17.55 -9.14
C GLN A 172 -0.32 -16.56 -8.81
N SER A 173 -0.63 -15.43 -8.17
CA SER A 173 0.39 -14.45 -7.76
C SER A 173 1.36 -15.04 -6.73
N PHE A 174 0.89 -15.93 -5.85
CA PHE A 174 1.76 -16.64 -4.91
C PHE A 174 2.75 -17.58 -5.64
N ILE A 175 2.26 -18.29 -6.66
CA ILE A 175 3.11 -19.15 -7.50
C ILE A 175 4.13 -18.31 -8.28
N LEU A 176 3.70 -17.22 -8.92
CA LEU A 176 4.57 -16.31 -9.67
C LEU A 176 5.65 -15.70 -8.78
N LYS A 177 5.30 -15.32 -7.54
CA LYS A 177 6.28 -14.83 -6.56
C LYS A 177 7.38 -15.85 -6.28
N ASN A 178 7.00 -17.10 -5.99
CA ASN A 178 7.96 -18.16 -5.72
C ASN A 178 8.84 -18.45 -6.94
N LEU A 179 8.28 -18.50 -8.14
CA LEU A 179 9.05 -18.67 -9.38
C LEU A 179 10.03 -17.52 -9.61
N TYR A 180 9.59 -16.28 -9.41
CA TYR A 180 10.45 -15.11 -9.52
C TYR A 180 11.64 -15.18 -8.55
N GLU A 181 11.40 -15.47 -7.28
CA GLU A 181 12.45 -15.59 -6.26
C GLU A 181 13.44 -16.71 -6.60
N ILE A 182 12.97 -17.87 -7.06
CA ILE A 182 13.83 -18.98 -7.50
C ILE A 182 14.70 -18.56 -8.69
N THR A 183 14.13 -17.90 -9.69
CA THR A 183 14.89 -17.45 -10.87
C THR A 183 15.95 -16.42 -10.53
N GLN A 184 15.70 -15.53 -9.57
CA GLN A 184 16.70 -14.56 -9.10
C GLN A 184 17.87 -15.28 -8.40
N HIS A 185 17.60 -16.25 -7.53
CA HIS A 185 18.66 -17.04 -6.88
C HIS A 185 19.49 -17.80 -7.88
N LEU A 186 18.89 -18.51 -8.83
CA LEU A 186 19.61 -19.24 -9.87
C LEU A 186 20.48 -18.33 -10.75
N SER A 187 20.01 -17.13 -11.08
CA SER A 187 20.78 -16.16 -11.85
C SER A 187 22.01 -15.66 -11.10
N GLN A 188 21.90 -15.46 -9.79
CA GLN A 188 23.03 -15.06 -8.94
C GLN A 188 24.06 -16.19 -8.82
N ASP A 189 23.63 -17.44 -8.65
CA ASP A 189 24.50 -18.59 -8.55
C ASP A 189 25.28 -18.80 -9.85
N ILE A 190 24.62 -18.66 -11.00
CA ILE A 190 25.28 -18.76 -12.32
C ILE A 190 26.33 -17.66 -12.48
N SER A 191 26.03 -16.42 -12.13
CA SER A 191 26.97 -15.30 -12.21
C SER A 191 28.23 -15.52 -11.34
N ASN A 192 28.05 -16.12 -10.16
CA ASN A 192 29.13 -16.44 -9.23
C ASN A 192 30.05 -17.61 -9.71
N VAL A 193 29.54 -18.48 -10.58
CA VAL A 193 30.32 -19.61 -11.14
C VAL A 193 31.23 -19.15 -12.29
N TYR A 194 30.87 -18.07 -12.99
CA TYR A 194 31.60 -17.57 -14.16
C TYR A 194 32.38 -16.26 -13.89
N SER A 195 32.42 -15.78 -12.65
CA SER A 195 33.23 -14.63 -12.19
C SER A 195 34.52 -15.12 -11.53
#